data_34dc21abbe950aa77549ac98faeec3e5
#
_entry.id   34dc21abbe950aa77549ac98faeec3e5
#
_cell.length_a   1.000
_cell.length_b   1.000
_cell.length_c   1.000
_cell.angle_alpha   90.00
_cell.angle_beta   90.00
_cell.angle_gamma   90.00
#
_symmetry.space_group_name_H-M   'P 1'
#
loop_
_entity.id
_entity.type
_entity.pdbx_description
1 polymer ?
#
loop_
_entity_poly.entity_id
_entity_poly.type
_entity_poly.pdbx_seq_one_letter_code
_entity_poly.pdbx_strand_id
1 'polypeptide(L)'
;PVSHGQKQWLKRGMLLVQNPELIMLDEPVAGMTAKEREATAALLEKIAKERSIIIIEHDMDFVAKIADQVTVLHLGKILKEGSMDEVRSDPVVQEVYLGH
;
A
#
# COMPACT_ATOMS: atom_id res chain seq x y z
N PRO A 1 16.96 13.28 12.63
CA PRO A 1 16.88 13.65 11.23
C PRO A 1 16.09 12.63 10.41
N VAL A 2 15.34 13.14 9.46
CA VAL A 2 14.48 12.34 8.61
C VAL A 2 15.33 11.67 7.53
N SER A 3 15.17 10.37 7.32
CA SER A 3 15.89 9.66 6.29
C SER A 3 15.46 10.12 4.89
N HIS A 4 16.27 9.81 3.87
CA HIS A 4 15.93 10.15 2.48
C HIS A 4 14.57 9.54 2.08
N GLY A 5 14.32 8.29 2.44
CA GLY A 5 13.03 7.64 2.14
C GLY A 5 11.87 8.32 2.82
N GLN A 6 12.04 8.73 4.09
CA GLN A 6 10.99 9.44 4.82
C GLN A 6 10.72 10.81 4.20
N LYS A 7 11.76 11.50 3.73
CA LYS A 7 11.59 12.77 3.03
C LYS A 7 10.79 12.60 1.75
N GLN A 8 11.02 11.52 1.00
CA GLN A 8 10.26 11.23 -0.20
C GLN A 8 8.78 10.97 0.12
N TRP A 9 8.49 10.26 1.20
CA TRP A 9 7.12 10.03 1.62
C TRP A 9 6.40 11.33 1.96
N LEU A 10 7.06 12.23 2.68
CA LEU A 10 6.47 13.53 2.99
C LEU A 10 6.11 14.31 1.73
N LYS A 11 6.96 14.23 0.70
CA LYS A 11 6.69 14.87 -0.58
C LYS A 11 5.53 14.23 -1.33
N ARG A 12 5.21 12.96 -1.04
CA ARG A 12 4.19 12.19 -1.75
C ARG A 12 2.87 12.09 -0.99
N GLY A 13 2.67 12.95 -0.03
CA GLY A 13 1.39 13.00 0.67
C GLY A 13 1.23 11.99 1.79
N MET A 14 2.31 11.66 2.45
CA MET A 14 2.23 10.87 3.67
C MET A 14 1.41 11.65 4.71
N LEU A 15 0.35 11.01 5.21
CA LEU A 15 -0.50 11.60 6.23
C LEU A 15 -0.30 10.88 7.55
N LEU A 16 0.16 11.63 8.54
CA LEU A 16 0.26 11.12 9.90
C LEU A 16 -1.00 11.57 10.63
N VAL A 17 -1.91 10.62 10.93
CA VAL A 17 -3.10 10.96 11.70
C VAL A 17 -2.70 11.22 13.15
N GLN A 18 -3.57 11.90 13.89
CA GLN A 18 -3.26 12.31 15.27
C GLN A 18 -2.90 11.14 16.18
N ASN A 19 -3.42 9.95 15.91
CA ASN A 19 -3.02 8.76 16.63
C ASN A 19 -1.67 8.28 16.06
N PRO A 20 -0.58 8.34 16.84
CA PRO A 20 0.74 7.97 16.32
C PRO A 20 0.87 6.47 16.02
N GLU A 21 -0.12 5.67 16.36
CA GLU A 21 -0.12 4.24 16.07
C GLU A 21 -0.67 3.92 14.67
N LEU A 22 -1.23 4.90 14.00
CA LEU A 22 -1.81 4.72 12.66
C LEU A 22 -1.18 5.68 11.67
N ILE A 23 -0.75 5.14 10.54
CA ILE A 23 -0.17 5.92 9.45
C ILE A 23 -0.96 5.62 8.18
N MET A 24 -1.34 6.67 7.44
CA MET A 24 -1.96 6.52 6.13
C MET A 24 -1.01 7.02 5.06
N LEU A 25 -0.84 6.21 4.02
CA LEU A 25 0.01 6.53 2.88
C LEU A 25 -0.82 6.43 1.59
N ASP A 26 -0.79 7.49 0.80
CA ASP A 26 -1.50 7.52 -0.48
C ASP A 26 -0.50 7.44 -1.62
N GLU A 27 -0.55 6.32 -2.35
CA GLU A 27 0.33 6.02 -3.47
C GLU A 27 1.82 6.22 -3.14
N PRO A 28 2.32 5.58 -2.08
CA PRO A 28 3.67 5.84 -1.59
C PRO A 28 4.79 5.49 -2.57
N VAL A 29 4.53 4.62 -3.55
CA VAL A 29 5.57 4.19 -4.50
C VAL A 29 5.42 4.78 -5.89
N ALA A 30 4.50 5.74 -6.08
CA ALA A 30 4.31 6.37 -7.38
C ALA A 30 5.60 7.01 -7.87
N GLY A 31 6.02 6.66 -9.08
CA GLY A 31 7.23 7.22 -9.69
C GLY A 31 8.55 6.69 -9.15
N MET A 32 8.52 5.68 -8.29
CA MET A 32 9.73 5.06 -7.76
C MET A 32 10.28 3.99 -8.68
N THR A 33 11.61 3.85 -8.68
CA THR A 33 12.28 2.73 -9.35
C THR A 33 12.04 1.44 -8.58
N ALA A 34 12.34 0.29 -9.20
CA ALA A 34 12.21 -1.00 -8.53
C ALA A 34 13.04 -1.06 -7.24
N LYS A 35 14.24 -0.52 -7.29
CA LYS A 35 15.12 -0.50 -6.11
C LYS A 35 14.55 0.36 -5.00
N GLU A 36 13.97 1.51 -5.33
CA GLU A 36 13.34 2.38 -4.36
C GLU A 36 12.09 1.74 -3.76
N ARG A 37 11.33 0.99 -4.55
CA ARG A 37 10.17 0.24 -4.07
C ARG A 37 10.57 -0.82 -3.07
N GLU A 38 11.66 -1.53 -3.33
CA GLU A 38 12.16 -2.54 -2.40
C GLU A 38 12.57 -1.92 -1.07
N ALA A 39 13.27 -0.79 -1.12
CA ALA A 39 13.67 -0.09 0.09
C ALA A 39 12.47 0.41 0.87
N THR A 40 11.46 0.92 0.17
CA THR A 40 10.22 1.39 0.79
C THR A 40 9.46 0.23 1.43
N ALA A 41 9.36 -0.90 0.75
CA ALA A 41 8.70 -2.09 1.29
C ALA A 41 9.38 -2.56 2.59
N ALA A 42 10.70 -2.61 2.61
CA ALA A 42 11.45 -3.01 3.80
C ALA A 42 11.21 -2.05 4.97
N LEU A 43 11.17 -0.75 4.69
CA LEU A 43 10.92 0.26 5.71
C LEU A 43 9.49 0.14 6.26
N LEU A 44 8.51 -0.09 5.39
CA LEU A 44 7.12 -0.25 5.79
C LEU A 44 6.91 -1.50 6.65
N GLU A 45 7.56 -2.60 6.29
CA GLU A 45 7.50 -3.81 7.10
C GLU A 45 8.05 -3.57 8.51
N LYS A 46 9.12 -2.80 8.59
CA LYS A 46 9.73 -2.46 9.87
C LYS A 46 8.79 -1.60 10.73
N ILE A 47 8.16 -0.60 10.11
CA ILE A 47 7.22 0.28 10.80
C ILE A 47 5.97 -0.49 11.23
N ALA A 48 5.50 -1.42 10.39
CA ALA A 48 4.29 -2.20 10.65
C ALA A 48 4.40 -3.11 11.87
N LYS A 49 5.61 -3.38 12.36
CA LYS A 49 5.79 -4.14 13.60
C LYS A 49 5.31 -3.38 14.82
N GLU A 50 5.28 -2.06 14.75
CA GLU A 50 4.93 -1.21 15.89
C GLU A 50 3.69 -0.38 15.65
N ARG A 51 3.26 -0.21 14.40
CA ARG A 51 2.16 0.68 14.04
C ARG A 51 1.29 0.07 12.96
N SER A 52 0.03 0.48 12.94
CA SER A 52 -0.86 0.11 11.85
C SER A 52 -0.64 1.03 10.66
N ILE A 53 -0.59 0.46 9.46
CA ILE A 53 -0.40 1.23 8.24
C ILE A 53 -1.54 0.92 7.28
N ILE A 54 -2.15 1.98 6.75
CA ILE A 54 -3.13 1.88 5.68
C ILE A 54 -2.48 2.45 4.43
N ILE A 55 -2.44 1.66 3.37
CA ILE A 55 -1.84 2.08 2.12
C ILE A 55 -2.89 2.08 1.02
N ILE A 56 -3.01 3.21 0.32
CA ILE A 56 -3.85 3.31 -0.86
C ILE A 56 -2.92 3.18 -2.05
N GLU A 57 -3.07 2.09 -2.82
CA GLU A 57 -2.13 1.79 -3.89
C GLU A 57 -2.82 1.00 -4.99
N HIS A 58 -2.37 1.18 -6.22
CA HIS A 58 -2.81 0.41 -7.37
C HIS A 58 -1.70 -0.48 -7.92
N ASP A 59 -0.51 -0.40 -7.36
CA ASP A 59 0.60 -1.29 -7.73
C ASP A 59 0.44 -2.61 -6.99
N MET A 60 -0.16 -3.58 -7.68
CA MET A 60 -0.51 -4.87 -7.07
C MET A 60 0.70 -5.66 -6.62
N ASP A 61 1.82 -5.54 -7.33
CA ASP A 61 3.04 -6.25 -6.94
C ASP A 61 3.60 -5.71 -5.64
N PHE A 62 3.55 -4.39 -5.46
CA PHE A 62 3.99 -3.77 -4.22
C PHE A 62 3.08 -4.16 -3.05
N VAL A 63 1.76 -4.10 -3.27
CA VAL A 63 0.79 -4.49 -2.25
C VAL A 63 0.99 -5.95 -1.84
N ALA A 64 1.24 -6.83 -2.80
CA ALA A 64 1.48 -8.25 -2.52
C ALA A 64 2.68 -8.50 -1.60
N LYS A 65 3.68 -7.63 -1.67
CA LYS A 65 4.90 -7.78 -0.85
C LYS A 65 4.67 -7.43 0.62
N ILE A 66 3.75 -6.50 0.89
CA ILE A 66 3.69 -5.89 2.22
C ILE A 66 2.36 -6.04 2.94
N ALA A 67 1.27 -6.30 2.22
CA ALA A 67 -0.06 -6.28 2.82
C ALA A 67 -0.45 -7.62 3.43
N ASP A 68 -0.96 -7.57 4.67
CA ASP A 68 -1.57 -8.73 5.31
C ASP A 68 -3.02 -8.88 4.85
N GLN A 69 -3.71 -7.76 4.71
CA GLN A 69 -5.10 -7.73 4.28
C GLN A 69 -5.27 -6.68 3.20
N VAL A 70 -6.00 -7.04 2.16
CA VAL A 70 -6.25 -6.17 1.02
C VAL A 70 -7.75 -5.94 0.88
N THR A 71 -8.12 -4.67 0.69
CA THR A 71 -9.50 -4.29 0.39
C THR A 71 -9.50 -3.62 -0.98
N VAL A 72 -10.29 -4.16 -1.89
CA VAL A 72 -10.40 -3.60 -3.24
C VAL A 72 -11.66 -2.75 -3.32
N LEU A 73 -11.48 -1.47 -3.66
CA LEU A 73 -12.57 -0.53 -3.85
C LEU A 73 -12.78 -0.22 -5.32
N HIS A 74 -14.03 -0.13 -5.73
CA HIS A 74 -14.40 0.26 -7.09
C HIS A 74 -15.71 1.03 -7.05
N LEU A 75 -15.71 2.22 -7.62
CA LEU A 75 -16.88 3.10 -7.65
C LEU A 75 -17.51 3.30 -6.26
N GLY A 76 -16.65 3.48 -5.27
CA GLY A 76 -17.09 3.74 -3.89
C GLY A 76 -17.59 2.53 -3.12
N LYS A 77 -17.42 1.33 -3.68
CA LYS A 77 -17.89 0.10 -3.03
C LYS A 77 -16.76 -0.90 -2.86
N ILE A 78 -16.86 -1.71 -1.82
CA ILE A 78 -15.91 -2.79 -1.59
C ILE A 78 -16.27 -3.95 -2.51
N LEU A 79 -15.36 -4.33 -3.42
CA LEU A 79 -15.52 -5.48 -4.29
C LEU A 79 -15.11 -6.77 -3.59
N LYS A 80 -14.00 -6.73 -2.89
CA LYS A 80 -13.41 -7.89 -2.27
C LYS A 80 -12.49 -7.47 -1.14
N GLU A 81 -12.45 -8.27 -0.09
CA GLU A 81 -11.54 -8.07 1.03
C GLU A 81 -11.01 -9.41 1.48
N GLY A 82 -9.72 -9.48 1.75
CA GLY A 82 -9.09 -10.71 2.18
C GLY A 82 -7.58 -10.67 1.97
N SER A 83 -6.97 -11.84 1.91
CA SER A 83 -5.55 -11.94 1.59
C SER A 83 -5.30 -11.54 0.14
N MET A 84 -4.05 -11.27 -0.19
CA MET A 84 -3.70 -10.94 -1.58
C MET A 84 -4.05 -12.08 -2.54
N ASP A 85 -3.84 -13.32 -2.12
CA ASP A 85 -4.19 -14.47 -2.96
C ASP A 85 -5.70 -14.55 -3.21
N GLU A 86 -6.51 -14.32 -2.20
CA GLU A 86 -7.96 -14.30 -2.33
C GLU A 86 -8.42 -13.19 -3.28
N VAL A 87 -7.84 -12.01 -3.13
CA VAL A 87 -8.17 -10.85 -3.95
C VAL A 87 -7.77 -11.07 -5.41
N ARG A 88 -6.55 -11.56 -5.66
CA ARG A 88 -6.07 -11.82 -7.02
C ARG A 88 -6.86 -12.91 -7.73
N SER A 89 -7.39 -13.85 -6.98
CA SER A 89 -8.15 -14.98 -7.54
C SER A 89 -9.60 -14.62 -7.86
N ASP A 90 -10.08 -13.49 -7.37
CA ASP A 90 -11.45 -13.09 -7.56
C ASP A 90 -11.71 -12.66 -9.01
N PRO A 91 -12.68 -13.28 -9.71
CA PRO A 91 -12.93 -12.96 -11.13
C PRO A 91 -13.34 -11.51 -11.37
N VAL A 92 -14.08 -10.90 -10.44
CA VAL A 92 -14.51 -9.52 -10.59
C VAL A 92 -13.34 -8.57 -10.44
N VAL A 93 -12.46 -8.85 -9.48
CA VAL A 93 -11.23 -8.06 -9.30
C VAL A 93 -10.35 -8.16 -10.56
N GLN A 94 -10.20 -9.35 -11.11
CA GLN A 94 -9.42 -9.56 -12.33
C GLN A 94 -9.97 -8.76 -13.50
N GLU A 95 -11.29 -8.76 -13.66
CA GLU A 95 -11.94 -8.03 -14.72
C GLU A 95 -11.75 -6.52 -14.58
N VAL A 96 -11.91 -6.00 -13.37
CA VAL A 96 -11.87 -4.56 -13.12
C VAL A 96 -10.44 -3.99 -13.09
N TYR A 97 -9.52 -4.69 -12.46
CA TYR A 97 -8.18 -4.16 -12.20
C TYR A 97 -7.05 -4.80 -12.99
N LEU A 98 -7.22 -6.03 -13.44
CA LEU A 98 -6.16 -6.75 -14.14
C LEU A 98 -6.41 -6.87 -15.64
N GLY A 99 -7.52 -6.34 -16.13
CA GLY A 99 -7.80 -6.25 -17.56
C GLY A 99 -8.14 -7.56 -18.25
N HIS A 100 -8.67 -8.50 -17.50
CA HIS A 100 -9.01 -9.82 -18.07
C HIS A 100 -10.49 -10.04 -18.24
#